data_1a4ef24142c0b8d10cd729db01bbf3bc
#
_entry.id   1a4ef24142c0b8d10cd729db01bbf3bc
#
_cell.length_a   1.000
_cell.length_b   1.000
_cell.length_c   1.000
_cell.angle_alpha   90.00
_cell.angle_beta   90.00
_cell.angle_gamma   90.00
#
_symmetry.space_group_name_H-M   'P 1'
#
loop_
_entity.id
_entity.type
_entity.pdbx_description
1 polymer ?
#
loop_
_entity_poly.entity_id
_entity_poly.type
_entity_poly.pdbx_seq_one_letter_code
_entity_poly.pdbx_strand_id
1 'polypeptide(L)'
;MKDVFTEYSEAYRTRKESEMSLMEYLELCSTDPMAHASAAERMVEAIGEATVLDTSKDQRLGRIFMNRTIKVYPAFHDFYGMEDTIERLVGYFRYAAQGLEERKQILYLLGPVGGGKSSLAERLKTLMEMHPIYVLKAGD
;
A
#
# COMPACT_ATOMS: atom_id res chain seq x y z
N MET A 1 30.29 21.08 -5.26
CA MET A 1 29.21 21.58 -4.39
C MET A 1 27.97 21.66 -5.25
N LYS A 2 27.00 20.77 -5.09
CA LYS A 2 25.71 20.93 -5.79
C LYS A 2 25.08 22.22 -5.25
N ASP A 3 24.68 23.09 -6.15
CA ASP A 3 24.08 24.38 -5.79
C ASP A 3 22.74 24.09 -5.08
N VAL A 4 22.54 24.62 -3.88
CA VAL A 4 21.33 24.48 -3.07
C VAL A 4 20.06 24.84 -3.88
N PHE A 5 20.20 25.80 -4.82
CA PHE A 5 19.13 26.19 -5.72
C PHE A 5 18.76 25.09 -6.75
N THR A 6 19.76 24.34 -7.21
CA THR A 6 19.50 23.20 -8.13
C THR A 6 18.76 22.08 -7.41
N GLU A 7 19.18 21.77 -6.19
CA GLU A 7 18.55 20.74 -5.35
C GLU A 7 17.11 21.13 -4.96
N TYR A 8 16.90 22.41 -4.60
CA TYR A 8 15.56 22.96 -4.34
C TYR A 8 14.68 22.95 -5.60
N SER A 9 15.24 23.34 -6.74
CA SER A 9 14.52 23.35 -8.02
C SER A 9 14.11 21.95 -8.48
N GLU A 10 14.98 20.95 -8.29
CA GLU A 10 14.68 19.54 -8.57
C GLU A 10 13.60 19.01 -7.62
N ALA A 11 13.71 19.29 -6.32
CA ALA A 11 12.70 18.93 -5.32
C ALA A 11 11.34 19.60 -5.58
N TYR A 12 11.35 20.85 -6.04
CA TYR A 12 10.14 21.58 -6.42
C TYR A 12 9.49 20.97 -7.67
N ARG A 13 10.29 20.64 -8.70
CA ARG A 13 9.78 20.00 -9.93
C ARG A 13 9.18 18.62 -9.64
N THR A 14 9.76 17.85 -8.72
CA THR A 14 9.27 16.54 -8.31
C THR A 14 7.97 16.64 -7.50
N ARG A 15 7.78 17.75 -6.77
CA ARG A 15 6.56 18.02 -5.97
C ARG A 15 5.50 18.83 -6.71
N LYS A 16 5.84 19.40 -7.87
CA LYS A 16 4.86 20.15 -8.67
C LYS A 16 3.78 19.17 -9.13
N GLU A 17 2.59 19.37 -8.60
CA GLU A 17 1.40 18.68 -9.05
C GLU A 17 1.24 18.91 -10.55
N SER A 18 1.09 17.85 -11.32
CA SER A 18 0.83 17.95 -12.75
C SER A 18 -0.63 18.38 -12.94
N GLU A 19 -0.84 19.64 -13.25
CA GLU A 19 -2.15 20.11 -13.69
C GLU A 19 -2.44 19.59 -15.10
N MET A 20 -3.62 19.02 -15.29
CA MET A 20 -4.10 18.53 -16.56
C MET A 20 -5.57 18.89 -16.75
N SER A 21 -6.00 18.99 -18.00
CA SER A 21 -7.40 19.21 -18.32
C SER A 21 -8.23 17.94 -18.06
N LEU A 22 -9.54 18.09 -17.93
CA LEU A 22 -10.44 16.94 -17.77
C LEU A 22 -10.33 15.96 -18.94
N MET A 23 -10.12 16.44 -20.16
CA MET A 23 -9.96 15.57 -21.34
C MET A 23 -8.67 14.74 -21.25
N GLU A 24 -7.56 15.35 -20.90
CA GLU A 24 -6.30 14.65 -20.69
C GLU A 24 -6.40 13.61 -19.56
N TYR A 25 -7.13 13.93 -18.49
CA TYR A 25 -7.39 12.97 -17.42
C TYR A 25 -8.24 11.77 -17.90
N LEU A 26 -9.25 11.99 -18.73
CA LEU A 26 -10.07 10.91 -19.30
C LEU A 26 -9.26 10.03 -20.26
N GLU A 27 -8.36 10.62 -21.03
CA GLU A 27 -7.41 9.87 -21.86
C GLU A 27 -6.46 9.03 -20.99
N LEU A 28 -5.93 9.61 -19.92
CA LEU A 28 -5.12 8.89 -18.97
C LEU A 28 -5.88 7.70 -18.36
N CYS A 29 -7.12 7.89 -17.92
CA CYS A 29 -7.96 6.80 -17.39
C CYS A 29 -8.21 5.66 -18.37
N SER A 30 -8.19 5.93 -19.68
CA SER A 30 -8.34 4.89 -20.71
C SER A 30 -7.09 4.03 -20.89
N THR A 31 -5.91 4.56 -20.52
CA THR A 31 -4.60 3.90 -20.65
C THR A 31 -4.06 3.36 -19.35
N ASP A 32 -4.35 4.03 -18.24
CA ASP A 32 -3.91 3.65 -16.89
C ASP A 32 -5.10 3.44 -15.94
N PRO A 33 -5.47 2.19 -15.63
CA PRO A 33 -6.52 1.89 -14.66
C PRO A 33 -6.27 2.45 -13.26
N MET A 34 -4.98 2.66 -12.86
CA MET A 34 -4.66 3.20 -11.54
C MET A 34 -5.01 4.68 -11.41
N ALA A 35 -5.15 5.42 -12.51
CA ALA A 35 -5.53 6.83 -12.49
C ALA A 35 -6.91 7.08 -11.84
N HIS A 36 -7.83 6.13 -11.97
CA HIS A 36 -9.17 6.20 -11.38
C HIS A 36 -9.48 5.11 -10.34
N ALA A 37 -8.46 4.33 -9.96
CA ALA A 37 -8.60 3.25 -9.00
C ALA A 37 -9.05 3.76 -7.62
N SER A 38 -9.86 2.98 -6.93
CA SER A 38 -10.26 3.24 -5.55
C SER A 38 -9.06 3.15 -4.61
N ALA A 39 -9.21 3.68 -3.40
CA ALA A 39 -8.16 3.60 -2.38
C ALA A 39 -7.75 2.14 -2.07
N ALA A 40 -8.71 1.22 -2.05
CA ALA A 40 -8.44 -0.20 -1.79
C ALA A 40 -7.68 -0.87 -2.95
N GLU A 41 -8.03 -0.56 -4.20
CA GLU A 41 -7.31 -1.07 -5.38
C GLU A 41 -5.86 -0.58 -5.42
N ARG A 42 -5.63 0.71 -5.16
CA ARG A 42 -4.28 1.28 -5.05
C ARG A 42 -3.47 0.65 -3.92
N MET A 43 -4.13 0.38 -2.77
CA MET A 43 -3.47 -0.30 -1.67
C MET A 43 -3.05 -1.73 -2.04
N VAL A 44 -3.92 -2.49 -2.70
CA VAL A 44 -3.61 -3.86 -3.16
C VAL A 44 -2.45 -3.86 -4.15
N GLU A 45 -2.44 -2.91 -5.10
CA GLU A 45 -1.34 -2.76 -6.06
C GLU A 45 -0.01 -2.43 -5.37
N ALA A 46 -0.02 -1.47 -4.42
CA ALA A 46 1.17 -1.07 -3.67
C ALA A 46 1.70 -2.18 -2.76
N ILE A 47 0.85 -3.03 -2.20
CA ILE A 47 1.25 -4.21 -1.42
C ILE A 47 1.92 -5.25 -2.30
N GLY A 48 1.41 -5.45 -3.51
CA GLY A 48 1.92 -6.41 -4.48
C GLY A 48 1.53 -7.86 -4.18
N GLU A 49 2.11 -8.77 -4.96
CA GLU A 49 1.80 -10.20 -4.87
C GLU A 49 2.55 -10.89 -3.72
N ALA A 50 1.88 -11.88 -3.14
CA ALA A 50 2.45 -12.69 -2.07
C ALA A 50 3.44 -13.72 -2.61
N THR A 51 4.53 -13.92 -1.87
CA THR A 51 5.37 -15.10 -2.00
C THR A 51 4.90 -16.18 -1.03
N VAL A 52 4.69 -17.38 -1.52
CA VAL A 52 4.29 -18.54 -0.70
C VAL A 52 5.55 -19.18 -0.11
N LEU A 53 5.60 -19.24 1.22
CA LEU A 53 6.73 -19.81 1.96
C LEU A 53 6.29 -21.05 2.74
N ASP A 54 6.93 -22.17 2.45
CA ASP A 54 6.77 -23.40 3.22
C ASP A 54 7.69 -23.36 4.45
N THR A 55 7.09 -23.17 5.62
CA THR A 55 7.84 -23.01 6.88
C THR A 55 8.45 -24.32 7.39
N SER A 56 8.06 -25.48 6.86
CA SER A 56 8.62 -26.78 7.26
C SER A 56 10.12 -26.92 6.91
N LYS A 57 10.59 -26.14 5.95
CA LYS A 57 11.98 -26.12 5.48
C LYS A 57 12.90 -25.25 6.35
N ASP A 58 12.36 -24.44 7.24
CA ASP A 58 13.09 -23.57 8.17
C ASP A 58 12.75 -23.95 9.61
N GLN A 59 13.74 -24.41 10.38
CA GLN A 59 13.53 -24.89 11.75
C GLN A 59 12.93 -23.82 12.67
N ARG A 60 13.27 -22.54 12.48
CA ARG A 60 12.75 -21.43 13.30
C ARG A 60 11.32 -21.11 12.90
N LEU A 61 11.08 -20.94 11.61
CA LEU A 61 9.75 -20.62 11.08
C LEU A 61 8.78 -21.79 11.29
N GLY A 62 9.24 -23.03 11.14
CA GLY A 62 8.45 -24.22 11.40
C GLY A 62 7.91 -24.31 12.82
N ARG A 63 8.71 -23.87 13.82
CA ARG A 63 8.25 -23.79 15.22
C ARG A 63 7.22 -22.69 15.44
N ILE A 64 7.40 -21.52 14.83
CA ILE A 64 6.50 -20.37 14.97
C ILE A 64 5.16 -20.65 14.27
N PHE A 65 5.21 -21.18 13.06
CA PHE A 65 4.03 -21.35 12.21
C PHE A 65 3.53 -22.81 12.13
N MET A 66 4.03 -23.70 13.00
CA MET A 66 3.60 -25.11 13.07
C MET A 66 3.72 -25.84 11.71
N ASN A 67 4.81 -25.60 10.98
CA ASN A 67 5.08 -26.15 9.65
C ASN A 67 4.01 -25.82 8.59
N ARG A 68 3.25 -24.73 8.77
CA ARG A 68 2.26 -24.26 7.78
C ARG A 68 2.94 -23.53 6.63
N THR A 69 2.27 -23.53 5.49
CA THR A 69 2.58 -22.63 4.41
C THR A 69 1.98 -21.25 4.72
N ILE A 70 2.79 -20.21 4.64
CA ILE A 70 2.41 -18.82 4.91
C ILE A 70 2.59 -17.95 3.65
N LYS A 71 1.87 -16.86 3.59
CA LYS A 71 2.04 -15.82 2.57
C LYS A 71 2.88 -14.69 3.14
N VAL A 72 3.94 -14.35 2.43
CA VAL A 72 4.82 -13.23 2.76
C VAL A 72 4.69 -12.18 1.68
N TYR A 73 4.48 -10.94 2.09
CA TYR A 73 4.35 -9.81 1.19
C TYR A 73 5.61 -8.95 1.25
N PRO A 74 6.28 -8.67 0.12
CA PRO A 74 7.50 -7.85 0.10
C PRO A 74 7.35 -6.49 0.74
N ALA A 75 6.16 -5.87 0.63
CA ALA A 75 5.83 -4.59 1.25
C ALA A 75 5.95 -4.60 2.79
N PHE A 76 5.92 -5.77 3.42
CA PHE A 76 5.96 -5.96 4.88
C PHE A 76 7.13 -6.86 5.33
N HIS A 77 8.21 -6.92 4.57
CA HIS A 77 9.35 -7.82 4.81
C HIS A 77 10.03 -7.63 6.18
N ASP A 78 9.89 -6.46 6.78
CA ASP A 78 10.46 -6.07 8.07
C ASP A 78 9.51 -6.29 9.27
N PHE A 79 8.31 -6.84 9.04
CA PHE A 79 7.32 -7.16 10.06
C PHE A 79 7.36 -8.65 10.44
N TYR A 80 8.34 -9.01 11.24
CA TYR A 80 8.54 -10.41 11.65
C TYR A 80 7.50 -10.86 12.68
N GLY A 81 6.94 -12.05 12.47
CA GLY A 81 5.95 -12.67 13.36
C GLY A 81 4.54 -12.08 13.22
N MET A 82 4.31 -11.20 12.25
CA MET A 82 3.01 -10.60 11.96
C MET A 82 2.36 -11.14 10.68
N GLU A 83 2.88 -12.20 10.10
CA GLU A 83 2.50 -12.73 8.79
C GLU A 83 1.01 -13.07 8.73
N ASP A 84 0.45 -13.72 9.76
CA ASP A 84 -0.99 -14.02 9.85
C ASP A 84 -1.84 -12.73 9.94
N THR A 85 -1.36 -11.71 10.65
CA THR A 85 -2.04 -10.42 10.76
C THR A 85 -2.01 -9.68 9.45
N ILE A 86 -0.86 -9.69 8.77
CA ILE A 86 -0.67 -9.07 7.45
C ILE A 86 -1.53 -9.80 6.40
N GLU A 87 -1.61 -11.12 6.41
CA GLU A 87 -2.47 -11.86 5.48
C GLU A 87 -3.95 -11.47 5.65
N ARG A 88 -4.44 -11.32 6.90
CA ARG A 88 -5.80 -10.83 7.17
C ARG A 88 -6.00 -9.40 6.68
N LEU A 89 -5.02 -8.53 6.92
CA LEU A 89 -5.04 -7.13 6.48
C LEU A 89 -5.12 -7.04 4.96
N VAL A 90 -4.29 -7.79 4.24
CA VAL A 90 -4.30 -7.84 2.77
C VAL A 90 -5.61 -8.42 2.26
N GLY A 91 -6.14 -9.46 2.91
CA GLY A 91 -7.47 -10.00 2.62
C GLY A 91 -8.56 -8.94 2.70
N TYR A 92 -8.56 -8.13 3.75
CA TYR A 92 -9.48 -7.00 3.90
C TYR A 92 -9.41 -6.04 2.70
N PHE A 93 -8.20 -5.59 2.31
CA PHE A 93 -8.06 -4.69 1.16
C PHE A 93 -8.47 -5.34 -0.16
N ARG A 94 -8.17 -6.62 -0.37
CA ARG A 94 -8.58 -7.35 -1.58
C ARG A 94 -10.11 -7.45 -1.70
N TYR A 95 -10.82 -7.74 -0.61
CA TYR A 95 -12.28 -7.76 -0.61
C TYR A 95 -12.88 -6.36 -0.80
N ALA A 96 -12.31 -5.35 -0.16
CA ALA A 96 -12.71 -3.97 -0.36
C ALA A 96 -12.50 -3.49 -1.81
N ALA A 97 -11.40 -3.89 -2.45
CA ALA A 97 -11.11 -3.59 -3.86
C ALA A 97 -12.11 -4.26 -4.82
N GLN A 98 -12.62 -5.44 -4.47
CA GLN A 98 -13.68 -6.12 -5.21
C GLN A 98 -15.08 -5.51 -4.99
N GLY A 99 -15.20 -4.47 -4.19
CA GLY A 99 -16.46 -3.80 -3.91
C GLY A 99 -17.35 -4.53 -2.89
N LEU A 100 -16.81 -5.50 -2.16
CA LEU A 100 -17.51 -6.25 -1.14
C LEU A 100 -17.78 -5.41 0.13
N GLU A 101 -18.42 -6.00 1.14
CA GLU A 101 -18.82 -5.29 2.37
C GLU A 101 -17.65 -4.65 3.13
N GLU A 102 -16.44 -5.19 3.03
CA GLU A 102 -15.22 -4.65 3.61
C GLU A 102 -14.95 -3.20 3.18
N ARG A 103 -15.40 -2.81 1.98
CA ARG A 103 -15.32 -1.43 1.49
C ARG A 103 -16.00 -0.41 2.42
N LYS A 104 -17.02 -0.83 3.15
CA LYS A 104 -17.82 0.01 4.06
C LYS A 104 -17.39 -0.12 5.53
N GLN A 105 -16.47 -1.03 5.83
CA GLN A 105 -16.03 -1.32 7.19
C GLN A 105 -14.82 -0.45 7.57
N ILE A 106 -14.65 -0.24 8.87
CA ILE A 106 -13.49 0.43 9.44
C ILE A 106 -12.49 -0.63 9.88
N LEU A 107 -11.26 -0.51 9.42
CA LEU A 107 -10.16 -1.35 9.88
C LEU A 107 -9.73 -0.89 11.28
N TYR A 108 -9.89 -1.76 12.28
CA TYR A 108 -9.52 -1.49 13.65
C TYR A 108 -8.34 -2.36 14.09
N LEU A 109 -7.20 -1.73 14.41
CA LEU A 109 -6.00 -2.42 14.86
C LEU A 109 -5.97 -2.52 16.39
N LEU A 110 -6.24 -3.70 16.92
CA LEU A 110 -6.23 -3.99 18.34
C LEU A 110 -5.00 -4.83 18.73
N GLY A 111 -4.37 -4.49 19.84
CA GLY A 111 -3.23 -5.25 20.35
C GLY A 111 -2.47 -4.50 21.45
N PRO A 112 -1.52 -5.15 22.13
CA PRO A 112 -0.74 -4.57 23.23
C PRO A 112 0.15 -3.42 22.77
N VAL A 113 0.63 -2.65 23.75
CA VAL A 113 1.67 -1.63 23.52
C VAL A 113 2.94 -2.34 23.01
N GLY A 114 3.60 -1.76 22.01
CA GLY A 114 4.76 -2.38 21.36
C GLY A 114 4.44 -3.49 20.34
N GLY A 115 3.17 -3.79 20.11
CA GLY A 115 2.74 -4.83 19.15
C GLY A 115 2.77 -4.41 17.67
N GLY A 116 3.55 -3.38 17.28
CA GLY A 116 3.75 -3.01 15.87
C GLY A 116 2.57 -2.27 15.20
N LYS A 117 1.49 -1.94 15.92
CA LYS A 117 0.30 -1.28 15.35
C LYS A 117 0.60 0.04 14.64
N SER A 118 1.37 0.92 15.31
CA SER A 118 1.74 2.22 14.76
C SER A 118 2.66 2.07 13.55
N SER A 119 3.63 1.15 13.61
CA SER A 119 4.52 0.85 12.48
C SER A 119 3.75 0.31 11.29
N LEU A 120 2.74 -0.54 11.54
CA LEU A 120 1.87 -1.07 10.49
C LEU A 120 1.02 0.05 9.85
N ALA A 121 0.46 0.95 10.67
CA ALA A 121 -0.30 2.09 10.19
C ALA A 121 0.57 3.05 9.35
N GLU A 122 1.80 3.34 9.78
CA GLU A 122 2.76 4.15 9.02
C GLU A 122 3.16 3.47 7.71
N ARG A 123 3.35 2.14 7.72
CA ARG A 123 3.61 1.39 6.48
C ARG A 123 2.43 1.50 5.50
N LEU A 124 1.19 1.34 5.97
CA LEU A 124 0.00 1.49 5.12
C LEU A 124 -0.10 2.90 4.53
N LYS A 125 0.20 3.93 5.32
CA LYS A 125 0.26 5.31 4.85
C LYS A 125 1.31 5.47 3.73
N THR A 126 2.53 4.99 3.94
CA THR A 126 3.60 5.03 2.93
C THR A 126 3.20 4.30 1.64
N LEU A 127 2.55 3.15 1.74
CA LEU A 127 2.06 2.40 0.57
C LEU A 127 0.96 3.17 -0.17
N MET A 128 0.05 3.82 0.56
CA MET A 128 -1.00 4.64 -0.07
C MET A 128 -0.45 5.85 -0.83
N GLU A 129 0.68 6.41 -0.38
CA GLU A 129 1.36 7.54 -1.00
C GLU A 129 2.14 7.16 -2.28
N MET A 130 2.30 5.86 -2.58
CA MET A 130 3.03 5.41 -3.79
C MET A 130 2.29 5.71 -5.09
N HIS A 131 0.96 5.79 -5.05
CA HIS A 131 0.13 6.08 -6.22
C HIS A 131 -0.47 7.48 -6.14
N PRO A 132 -0.40 8.28 -7.23
CA PRO A 132 -0.95 9.62 -7.25
C PRO A 132 -2.47 9.60 -7.11
N ILE A 133 -3.02 10.65 -6.50
CA ILE A 133 -4.44 10.90 -6.40
C ILE A 133 -4.76 12.15 -7.23
N TYR A 134 -5.69 12.02 -8.15
CA TYR A 134 -6.16 13.14 -8.95
C TYR A 134 -7.37 13.79 -8.30
N VAL A 135 -7.37 15.11 -8.21
CA VAL A 135 -8.43 15.91 -7.59
C VAL A 135 -8.97 16.88 -8.62
N LEU A 136 -10.29 16.91 -8.76
CA LEU A 136 -10.94 17.90 -9.60
C LEU A 136 -11.00 19.26 -8.88
N LYS A 137 -10.39 20.28 -9.48
CA LYS A 137 -10.46 21.66 -9.03
C LYS A 137 -11.44 22.42 -9.93
N ALA A 138 -12.45 23.06 -9.35
CA ALA A 138 -13.38 23.91 -10.06
C ALA A 138 -13.25 25.35 -9.55
N GLY A 139 -12.92 26.26 -10.45
CA GLY A 139 -12.67 27.67 -10.15
C GLY A 139 -11.23 27.97 -9.72
N ASP A 140 -10.90 29.25 -9.59
CA ASP A 140 -9.60 29.76 -9.15
C ASP A 140 -9.40 29.57 -7.63
#